data_ac2460e8035e277126a695a0a6eb1126
#
_entry.id   ac2460e8035e277126a695a0a6eb1126
#
_cell.length_a   1.000
_cell.length_b   1.000
_cell.length_c   1.000
_cell.angle_alpha   90.00
_cell.angle_beta   90.00
_cell.angle_gamma   90.00
#
_symmetry.space_group_name_H-M   'P 1'
#
loop_
_entity.id
_entity.type
_entity.pdbx_description
1 polymer ?
#
loop_
_entity_poly.entity_id
_entity_poly.type
_entity_poly.pdbx_seq_one_letter_code
_entity_poly.pdbx_strand_id
1 'polypeptide(L)'
;MALGLRIHKWLRWIAIILFGLVCFDGFRWWQAERLNRSIADGSIISNKEKLPPEALFAQGFLFAQKGDREQSIALYKRIEAGANIGLAQAAKYNRANIYLLKAMEISAGDNPNSGMPLAELAKDTYRSILRLDPGYWDAKYNLERALRLVPDPDDSDDADLPPPQQSERAPTTMRG
;
A
#
# COMPACT_ATOMS: atom_id res chain seq x y z
N MET A 1 -38.89 -21.15 -49.06
CA MET A 1 -37.65 -21.86 -48.78
C MET A 1 -36.40 -21.00 -48.61
N ALA A 2 -36.35 -19.74 -49.10
CA ALA A 2 -35.12 -18.90 -48.99
C ALA A 2 -34.88 -18.27 -47.61
N LEU A 3 -35.88 -18.17 -46.74
CA LEU A 3 -35.77 -17.52 -45.42
C LEU A 3 -34.98 -18.39 -44.43
N GLY A 4 -35.14 -19.72 -44.47
CA GLY A 4 -34.45 -20.67 -43.59
C GLY A 4 -32.93 -20.72 -43.82
N LEU A 5 -32.45 -20.59 -45.03
CA LEU A 5 -31.04 -20.60 -45.39
C LEU A 5 -30.30 -19.34 -44.87
N ARG A 6 -30.95 -18.21 -44.77
CA ARG A 6 -30.37 -16.97 -44.24
C ARG A 6 -30.22 -17.05 -42.72
N ILE A 7 -31.20 -17.60 -42.02
CA ILE A 7 -31.18 -17.76 -40.56
C ILE A 7 -30.03 -18.68 -40.14
N HIS A 8 -29.79 -19.79 -40.82
CA HIS A 8 -28.69 -20.69 -40.51
C HIS A 8 -27.29 -20.06 -40.71
N LYS A 9 -27.15 -19.15 -41.68
CA LYS A 9 -25.89 -18.42 -41.86
C LYS A 9 -25.63 -17.48 -40.71
N TRP A 10 -26.60 -16.71 -40.24
CA TRP A 10 -26.50 -15.85 -39.11
C TRP A 10 -26.21 -16.58 -37.81
N LEU A 11 -26.87 -17.70 -37.56
CA LEU A 11 -26.61 -18.57 -36.40
C LEU A 11 -25.18 -19.12 -36.40
N ARG A 12 -24.62 -19.45 -37.55
CA ARG A 12 -23.22 -19.87 -37.64
C ARG A 12 -22.26 -18.76 -37.29
N TRP A 13 -22.49 -17.55 -37.77
CA TRP A 13 -21.66 -16.38 -37.42
C TRP A 13 -21.74 -16.03 -35.94
N ILE A 14 -22.92 -16.08 -35.36
CA ILE A 14 -23.12 -15.88 -33.91
C ILE A 14 -22.36 -16.94 -33.11
N ALA A 15 -22.46 -18.21 -33.50
CA ALA A 15 -21.74 -19.30 -32.86
C ALA A 15 -20.22 -19.14 -32.94
N ILE A 16 -19.69 -18.68 -34.08
CA ILE A 16 -18.25 -18.42 -34.27
C ILE A 16 -17.79 -17.27 -33.35
N ILE A 17 -18.59 -16.18 -33.26
CA ILE A 17 -18.27 -15.05 -32.39
C ILE A 17 -18.29 -15.47 -30.92
N LEU A 18 -19.32 -16.19 -30.48
CA LEU A 18 -19.40 -16.72 -29.12
C LEU A 18 -18.23 -17.64 -28.78
N PHE A 19 -17.89 -18.54 -29.71
CA PHE A 19 -16.73 -19.41 -29.53
C PHE A 19 -15.42 -18.62 -29.43
N GLY A 20 -15.25 -17.58 -30.25
CA GLY A 20 -14.10 -16.68 -30.18
C GLY A 20 -14.00 -15.96 -28.84
N LEU A 21 -15.12 -15.47 -28.29
CA LEU A 21 -15.18 -14.83 -26.96
C LEU A 21 -14.81 -15.82 -25.85
N VAL A 22 -15.34 -17.03 -25.88
CA VAL A 22 -14.99 -18.05 -24.87
C VAL A 22 -13.52 -18.45 -24.95
N CYS A 23 -12.97 -18.59 -26.15
CA CYS A 23 -11.54 -18.86 -26.33
C CYS A 23 -10.67 -17.69 -25.84
N PHE A 24 -11.10 -16.46 -26.07
CA PHE A 24 -10.40 -15.26 -25.61
C PHE A 24 -10.40 -15.17 -24.09
N ASP A 25 -11.54 -15.39 -23.43
CA ASP A 25 -11.65 -15.40 -21.97
C ASP A 25 -10.86 -16.55 -21.35
N GLY A 26 -10.92 -17.74 -21.96
CA GLY A 26 -10.12 -18.89 -21.53
C GLY A 26 -8.62 -18.62 -21.63
N PHE A 27 -8.17 -17.95 -22.69
CA PHE A 27 -6.78 -17.55 -22.86
C PHE A 27 -6.35 -16.51 -21.81
N ARG A 28 -7.20 -15.50 -21.55
CA ARG A 28 -6.94 -14.49 -20.49
C ARG A 28 -6.85 -15.15 -19.11
N TRP A 29 -7.78 -16.06 -18.81
CA TRP A 29 -7.76 -16.79 -17.54
C TRP A 29 -6.50 -17.66 -17.42
N TRP A 30 -6.10 -18.36 -18.48
CA TRP A 30 -4.87 -19.17 -18.49
C TRP A 30 -3.61 -18.30 -18.29
N GLN A 31 -3.53 -17.13 -18.92
CA GLN A 31 -2.42 -16.18 -18.68
C GLN A 31 -2.38 -15.69 -17.22
N ALA A 32 -3.54 -15.34 -16.64
CA ALA A 32 -3.63 -14.90 -15.25
C ALA A 32 -3.19 -16.02 -14.29
N GLU A 33 -3.66 -17.25 -14.53
CA GLU A 33 -3.30 -18.41 -13.71
C GLU A 33 -1.80 -18.74 -13.81
N ARG A 34 -1.23 -18.69 -15.02
CA ARG A 34 0.21 -18.87 -15.22
C ARG A 34 1.03 -17.82 -14.47
N LEU A 35 0.58 -16.55 -14.50
CA LEU A 35 1.22 -15.47 -13.78
C LEU A 35 1.11 -15.67 -12.27
N ASN A 36 -0.06 -16.03 -11.77
CA ASN A 36 -0.29 -16.30 -10.34
C ASN A 36 0.60 -17.44 -9.83
N ARG A 37 0.72 -18.52 -10.58
CA ARG A 37 1.63 -19.64 -10.21
C ARG A 37 3.08 -19.21 -10.16
N SER A 38 3.54 -18.48 -11.17
CA SER A 38 4.93 -18.00 -11.20
C SER A 38 5.23 -16.98 -10.08
N ILE A 39 4.24 -16.19 -9.65
CA ILE A 39 4.34 -15.32 -8.47
C ILE A 39 4.47 -16.18 -7.21
N ALA A 40 3.61 -17.19 -7.04
CA ALA A 40 3.59 -18.07 -5.86
C ALA A 40 4.88 -18.88 -5.72
N ASP A 41 5.44 -19.37 -6.83
CA ASP A 41 6.67 -20.17 -6.87
C ASP A 41 7.95 -19.33 -6.71
N GLY A 42 7.85 -17.98 -6.72
CA GLY A 42 9.01 -17.09 -6.64
C GLY A 42 9.95 -17.17 -7.86
N SER A 43 9.58 -17.92 -8.91
CA SER A 43 10.39 -18.16 -10.11
C SER A 43 10.57 -16.91 -10.99
N ILE A 44 9.80 -15.86 -10.73
CA ILE A 44 9.81 -14.61 -11.49
C ILE A 44 11.10 -13.79 -11.31
N ILE A 45 11.86 -14.04 -10.25
CA ILE A 45 13.12 -13.32 -9.97
C ILE A 45 14.17 -13.55 -11.05
N SER A 46 14.11 -14.70 -11.72
CA SER A 46 15.11 -15.10 -12.73
C SER A 46 14.93 -14.44 -14.09
N ASN A 47 13.75 -13.95 -14.43
CA ASN A 47 13.49 -13.37 -15.74
C ASN A 47 13.37 -11.85 -15.63
N LYS A 48 14.45 -11.14 -15.98
CA LYS A 48 14.61 -9.66 -15.95
C LYS A 48 13.65 -8.91 -16.88
N GLU A 49 12.76 -9.58 -17.62
CA GLU A 49 11.90 -8.98 -18.62
C GLU A 49 10.53 -8.61 -18.03
N LYS A 50 10.33 -7.30 -17.94
CA LYS A 50 9.05 -6.55 -17.92
C LYS A 50 7.81 -7.24 -17.35
N LEU A 51 7.86 -7.59 -16.07
CA LEU A 51 6.62 -7.93 -15.35
C LEU A 51 5.70 -6.71 -15.27
N PRO A 52 4.39 -6.90 -15.41
CA PRO A 52 3.44 -5.84 -15.18
C PRO A 52 3.55 -5.36 -13.72
N PRO A 53 3.33 -4.06 -13.47
CA PRO A 53 3.45 -3.48 -12.13
C PRO A 53 2.60 -4.19 -11.06
N GLU A 54 1.44 -4.72 -11.44
CA GLU A 54 0.54 -5.48 -10.57
C GLU A 54 1.18 -6.79 -10.09
N ALA A 55 1.91 -7.47 -10.97
CA ALA A 55 2.62 -8.70 -10.60
C ALA A 55 3.81 -8.40 -9.68
N LEU A 56 4.54 -7.30 -9.93
CA LEU A 56 5.60 -6.83 -9.04
C LEU A 56 5.05 -6.47 -7.66
N PHE A 57 3.85 -5.86 -7.60
CA PHE A 57 3.18 -5.51 -6.35
C PHE A 57 2.81 -6.76 -5.54
N ALA A 58 2.18 -7.75 -6.18
CA ALA A 58 1.84 -9.02 -5.55
C ALA A 58 3.10 -9.75 -5.04
N GLN A 59 4.18 -9.75 -5.82
CA GLN A 59 5.45 -10.34 -5.42
C GLN A 59 6.08 -9.59 -4.23
N GLY A 60 6.04 -8.26 -4.23
CA GLY A 60 6.49 -7.44 -3.10
C GLY A 60 5.74 -7.77 -1.81
N PHE A 61 4.43 -7.96 -1.90
CA PHE A 61 3.61 -8.38 -0.77
C PHE A 61 3.99 -9.76 -0.24
N LEU A 62 4.23 -10.74 -1.13
CA LEU A 62 4.67 -12.08 -0.73
C LEU A 62 6.05 -12.08 -0.06
N PHE A 63 6.99 -11.25 -0.55
CA PHE A 63 8.29 -11.10 0.12
C PHE A 63 8.15 -10.50 1.51
N ALA A 64 7.29 -9.47 1.67
CA ALA A 64 7.01 -8.90 2.99
C ALA A 64 6.44 -9.95 3.96
N GLN A 65 5.51 -10.80 3.51
CA GLN A 65 4.95 -11.89 4.31
C GLN A 65 5.99 -12.96 4.69
N LYS A 66 6.93 -13.26 3.80
CA LYS A 66 8.03 -14.21 4.06
C LYS A 66 9.15 -13.62 4.93
N GLY A 67 9.06 -12.34 5.30
CA GLY A 67 10.09 -11.64 6.07
C GLY A 67 11.23 -11.07 5.24
N ASP A 68 11.23 -11.26 3.92
CA ASP A 68 12.24 -10.69 3.01
C ASP A 68 11.89 -9.23 2.66
N ARG A 69 12.08 -8.37 3.64
CA ARG A 69 11.68 -6.96 3.58
C ARG A 69 12.49 -6.15 2.58
N GLU A 70 13.77 -6.47 2.43
CA GLU A 70 14.67 -5.79 1.50
C GLU A 70 14.24 -5.97 0.05
N GLN A 71 13.89 -7.20 -0.35
CA GLN A 71 13.37 -7.46 -1.69
C GLN A 71 12.00 -6.81 -1.90
N SER A 72 11.13 -6.87 -0.89
CA SER A 72 9.82 -6.19 -0.94
C SER A 72 9.97 -4.68 -1.16
N ILE A 73 10.85 -4.01 -0.39
CA ILE A 73 11.14 -2.58 -0.54
C ILE A 73 11.66 -2.27 -1.95
N ALA A 74 12.58 -3.08 -2.47
CA ALA A 74 13.16 -2.88 -3.81
C ALA A 74 12.07 -2.95 -4.90
N LEU A 75 11.15 -3.91 -4.80
CA LEU A 75 10.03 -4.03 -5.73
C LEU A 75 9.07 -2.84 -5.64
N TYR A 76 8.69 -2.43 -4.44
CA TYR A 76 7.80 -1.27 -4.26
C TYR A 76 8.43 0.02 -4.80
N LYS A 77 9.72 0.27 -4.57
CA LYS A 77 10.44 1.42 -5.18
C LYS A 77 10.40 1.38 -6.71
N ARG A 78 10.55 0.18 -7.31
CA ARG A 78 10.46 0.03 -8.76
C ARG A 78 9.07 0.36 -9.29
N ILE A 79 8.01 -0.03 -8.57
CA ILE A 79 6.62 0.28 -8.91
C ILE A 79 6.37 1.79 -8.81
N GLU A 80 6.84 2.44 -7.74
CA GLU A 80 6.71 3.89 -7.54
C GLU A 80 7.29 4.70 -8.71
N ALA A 81 8.34 4.19 -9.34
CA ALA A 81 9.03 4.88 -10.45
C ALA A 81 8.33 4.76 -11.82
N GLY A 82 7.44 3.79 -12.02
CA GLY A 82 6.93 3.48 -13.36
C GLY A 82 5.47 3.06 -13.48
N ALA A 83 4.72 2.97 -12.38
CA ALA A 83 3.32 2.53 -12.39
C ALA A 83 2.33 3.71 -12.51
N ASN A 84 1.04 3.37 -12.69
CA ASN A 84 -0.02 4.35 -12.54
C ASN A 84 -0.06 4.90 -11.09
N ILE A 85 -0.66 6.08 -10.92
CA ILE A 85 -0.65 6.82 -9.64
C ILE A 85 -1.20 5.98 -8.49
N GLY A 86 -2.31 5.26 -8.69
CA GLY A 86 -2.95 4.48 -7.62
C GLY A 86 -2.07 3.33 -7.14
N LEU A 87 -1.46 2.58 -8.06
CA LEU A 87 -0.58 1.46 -7.70
C LEU A 87 0.75 1.97 -7.11
N ALA A 88 1.29 3.08 -7.61
CA ALA A 88 2.46 3.72 -7.06
C ALA A 88 2.22 4.19 -5.62
N GLN A 89 1.05 4.76 -5.33
CA GLN A 89 0.65 5.19 -3.99
C GLN A 89 0.50 4.01 -3.04
N ALA A 90 -0.13 2.92 -3.48
CA ALA A 90 -0.26 1.68 -2.71
C ALA A 90 1.11 1.04 -2.41
N ALA A 91 2.03 1.02 -3.38
CA ALA A 91 3.39 0.54 -3.20
C ALA A 91 4.16 1.39 -2.20
N LYS A 92 4.05 2.72 -2.30
CA LYS A 92 4.63 3.67 -1.36
C LYS A 92 4.11 3.44 0.07
N TYR A 93 2.81 3.24 0.24
CA TYR A 93 2.18 2.93 1.51
C TYR A 93 2.72 1.63 2.12
N ASN A 94 2.76 0.55 1.35
CA ASN A 94 3.28 -0.73 1.82
C ASN A 94 4.76 -0.65 2.21
N ARG A 95 5.56 0.10 1.47
CA ARG A 95 6.96 0.35 1.80
C ARG A 95 7.11 1.12 3.12
N ALA A 96 6.28 2.14 3.36
CA ALA A 96 6.26 2.88 4.61
C ALA A 96 5.88 1.99 5.80
N ASN A 97 4.92 1.07 5.61
CA ASN A 97 4.54 0.08 6.62
C ASN A 97 5.72 -0.84 6.98
N ILE A 98 6.52 -1.26 6.00
CA ILE A 98 7.71 -2.08 6.26
C ILE A 98 8.74 -1.29 7.08
N TYR A 99 8.98 -0.01 6.76
CA TYR A 99 9.89 0.82 7.55
C TYR A 99 9.41 0.99 8.98
N LEU A 100 8.11 1.31 9.18
CA LEU A 100 7.54 1.48 10.51
C LEU A 100 7.64 0.18 11.32
N LEU A 101 7.28 -0.96 10.74
CA LEU A 101 7.34 -2.25 11.42
C LEU A 101 8.79 -2.58 11.83
N LYS A 102 9.75 -2.37 10.93
CA LYS A 102 11.17 -2.59 11.21
C LYS A 102 11.69 -1.64 12.29
N ALA A 103 11.26 -0.36 12.28
CA ALA A 103 11.57 0.60 13.32
C ALA A 103 11.06 0.13 14.68
N MET A 104 9.81 -0.32 14.76
CA MET A 104 9.21 -0.81 16.01
C MET A 104 9.94 -2.05 16.55
N GLU A 105 10.30 -3.00 15.68
CA GLU A 105 11.04 -4.20 16.06
C GLU A 105 12.44 -3.86 16.61
N ILE A 106 13.17 -2.96 15.95
CA ILE A 106 14.49 -2.54 16.40
C ILE A 106 14.39 -1.74 17.71
N SER A 107 13.40 -0.87 17.85
CA SER A 107 13.19 -0.06 19.05
C SER A 107 12.71 -0.89 20.25
N ALA A 108 12.19 -2.08 20.04
CA ALA A 108 11.84 -3.02 21.11
C ALA A 108 13.05 -3.76 21.70
N GLY A 109 14.24 -3.65 21.09
CA GLY A 109 15.49 -4.24 21.56
C GLY A 109 16.21 -3.37 22.58
N ASP A 110 17.48 -3.68 22.80
CA ASP A 110 18.32 -3.04 23.84
C ASP A 110 18.59 -1.54 23.62
N ASN A 111 18.46 -1.05 22.39
CA ASN A 111 18.62 0.36 22.05
C ASN A 111 17.39 0.91 21.33
N PRO A 112 16.45 1.53 22.07
CA PRO A 112 15.22 2.08 21.50
C PRO A 112 15.44 3.11 20.38
N ASN A 113 16.56 3.84 20.43
CA ASN A 113 16.85 4.89 19.44
C ASN A 113 17.33 4.33 18.09
N SER A 114 17.70 3.07 18.02
CA SER A 114 18.22 2.45 16.78
C SER A 114 17.15 2.36 15.67
N GLY A 115 15.87 2.38 16.03
CA GLY A 115 14.75 2.39 15.08
C GLY A 115 14.41 3.77 14.52
N MET A 116 14.91 4.88 15.14
CA MET A 116 14.52 6.25 14.77
C MET A 116 14.69 6.56 13.27
N PRO A 117 15.81 6.24 12.60
CA PRO A 117 15.97 6.58 11.19
C PRO A 117 14.90 5.95 10.29
N LEU A 118 14.47 4.74 10.63
CA LEU A 118 13.42 4.05 9.87
C LEU A 118 12.02 4.61 10.18
N ALA A 119 11.78 5.02 11.42
CA ALA A 119 10.55 5.68 11.82
C ALA A 119 10.41 7.04 11.11
N GLU A 120 11.48 7.85 11.05
CA GLU A 120 11.49 9.11 10.29
C GLU A 120 11.21 8.88 8.81
N LEU A 121 11.86 7.89 8.20
CA LEU A 121 11.61 7.52 6.81
C LEU A 121 10.16 7.08 6.56
N ALA A 122 9.54 6.39 7.51
CA ALA A 122 8.13 6.04 7.46
C ALA A 122 7.24 7.28 7.55
N LYS A 123 7.49 8.19 8.53
CA LYS A 123 6.76 9.46 8.69
C LYS A 123 6.79 10.29 7.41
N ASP A 124 7.96 10.50 6.83
CA ASP A 124 8.12 11.28 5.60
C ASP A 124 7.37 10.65 4.43
N THR A 125 7.41 9.32 4.37
CA THR A 125 6.69 8.58 3.31
C THR A 125 5.17 8.74 3.48
N TYR A 126 4.62 8.59 4.69
CA TYR A 126 3.19 8.80 4.95
C TYR A 126 2.77 10.25 4.68
N ARG A 127 3.55 11.24 5.10
CA ARG A 127 3.29 12.65 4.78
C ARG A 127 3.26 12.90 3.28
N SER A 128 4.15 12.26 2.52
CA SER A 128 4.16 12.38 1.06
C SER A 128 2.91 11.78 0.40
N ILE A 129 2.34 10.71 0.97
CA ILE A 129 1.07 10.12 0.54
C ILE A 129 -0.07 11.08 0.84
N LEU A 130 -0.12 11.62 2.07
CA LEU A 130 -1.19 12.49 2.52
C LEU A 130 -1.19 13.87 1.83
N ARG A 131 -0.05 14.32 1.30
CA ARG A 131 -0.03 15.51 0.42
C ARG A 131 -0.73 15.29 -0.90
N LEU A 132 -0.73 14.05 -1.41
CA LEU A 132 -1.42 13.69 -2.67
C LEU A 132 -2.89 13.31 -2.43
N ASP A 133 -3.15 12.60 -1.35
CA ASP A 133 -4.48 12.16 -0.94
C ASP A 133 -4.69 12.41 0.57
N PRO A 134 -5.20 13.57 0.95
CA PRO A 134 -5.49 13.88 2.35
C PRO A 134 -6.57 12.97 2.96
N GLY A 135 -7.31 12.22 2.15
CA GLY A 135 -8.33 11.26 2.57
C GLY A 135 -7.81 9.87 2.91
N TYR A 136 -6.52 9.59 2.72
CA TYR A 136 -5.95 8.25 2.91
C TYR A 136 -5.86 7.89 4.42
N TRP A 137 -6.93 7.32 4.96
CA TRP A 137 -7.06 7.04 6.39
C TRP A 137 -5.99 6.12 6.96
N ASP A 138 -5.62 5.07 6.24
CA ASP A 138 -4.60 4.13 6.70
C ASP A 138 -3.23 4.80 6.86
N ALA A 139 -2.90 5.74 5.95
CA ALA A 139 -1.66 6.51 6.06
C ALA A 139 -1.70 7.48 7.25
N LYS A 140 -2.85 8.11 7.54
CA LYS A 140 -3.02 8.95 8.75
C LYS A 140 -2.80 8.14 10.01
N TYR A 141 -3.48 7.00 10.12
CA TYR A 141 -3.38 6.13 11.28
C TYR A 141 -1.94 5.65 11.52
N ASN A 142 -1.25 5.21 10.45
CA ASN A 142 0.12 4.74 10.59
C ASN A 142 1.14 5.88 10.80
N LEU A 143 0.87 7.09 10.27
CA LEU A 143 1.65 8.27 10.60
C LEU A 143 1.57 8.59 12.10
N GLU A 144 0.37 8.55 12.67
CA GLU A 144 0.18 8.76 14.12
C GLU A 144 0.93 7.72 14.95
N ARG A 145 0.92 6.44 14.52
CA ARG A 145 1.72 5.40 15.17
C ARG A 145 3.22 5.66 15.10
N ALA A 146 3.70 6.16 13.96
CA ALA A 146 5.11 6.52 13.78
C ALA A 146 5.51 7.72 14.63
N LEU A 147 4.62 8.72 14.76
CA LEU A 147 4.81 9.88 15.65
C LEU A 147 4.84 9.50 17.14
N ARG A 148 4.03 8.52 17.55
CA ARG A 148 4.13 7.99 18.93
C ARG A 148 5.45 7.26 19.19
N LEU A 149 6.05 6.63 18.18
CA LEU A 149 7.34 5.97 18.30
C LEU A 149 8.49 7.00 18.35
N VAL A 150 8.41 8.01 17.49
CA VAL A 150 9.37 9.11 17.39
C VAL A 150 8.59 10.40 17.17
N PRO A 151 8.31 11.17 18.24
CA PRO A 151 7.67 12.48 18.15
C PRO A 151 8.46 13.46 17.30
N ASP A 152 7.77 14.43 16.69
CA ASP A 152 8.46 15.54 16.03
C ASP A 152 9.03 16.50 17.10
N PRO A 153 10.13 17.20 16.82
CA PRO A 153 10.76 18.09 17.79
C PRO A 153 9.81 19.16 18.34
N ASP A 154 8.91 19.67 17.52
CA ASP A 154 7.95 20.73 17.93
C ASP A 154 6.83 20.18 18.84
N ASP A 155 6.51 18.90 18.76
CA ASP A 155 5.48 18.28 19.61
C ASP A 155 6.02 17.92 21.01
N SER A 156 7.34 17.88 21.19
CA SER A 156 7.96 17.59 22.48
C SER A 156 7.95 18.80 23.44
N ASP A 157 7.91 20.01 22.89
CA ASP A 157 7.90 21.23 23.70
C ASP A 157 6.54 21.51 24.37
N ASP A 158 5.43 21.01 23.79
CA ASP A 158 4.09 21.14 24.36
C ASP A 158 3.82 20.13 25.50
N ALA A 159 4.59 19.04 25.60
CA ALA A 159 4.44 18.05 26.66
C ALA A 159 4.97 18.54 28.03
N ASP A 160 5.83 19.56 28.03
CA ASP A 160 6.39 20.20 29.27
C ASP A 160 5.59 21.42 29.72
N LEU A 161 4.51 21.79 29.04
CA LEU A 161 3.67 22.89 29.52
C LEU A 161 2.88 22.42 30.76
N PRO A 162 2.98 23.14 31.92
CA PRO A 162 2.17 22.80 33.07
C PRO A 162 0.69 22.92 32.70
N PRO A 163 -0.15 22.05 33.27
CA PRO A 163 -1.60 22.06 32.97
C PRO A 163 -2.15 23.47 33.24
N PRO A 164 -3.06 23.99 32.41
CA PRO A 164 -3.61 25.32 32.57
C PRO A 164 -4.17 25.45 33.97
N GLN A 165 -3.60 26.38 34.75
CA GLN A 165 -4.07 26.68 36.10
C GLN A 165 -5.52 27.14 35.95
N GLN A 166 -6.44 26.36 36.50
CA GLN A 166 -7.81 26.79 36.68
C GLN A 166 -7.75 28.02 37.55
N SER A 167 -8.01 29.19 36.97
CA SER A 167 -8.19 30.41 37.71
C SER A 167 -9.33 30.18 38.68
N GLU A 168 -8.98 30.09 39.99
CA GLU A 168 -9.95 30.09 41.07
C GLU A 168 -10.83 31.32 40.90
N ARG A 169 -12.08 31.11 40.54
CA ARG A 169 -13.10 32.17 40.61
C ARG A 169 -13.20 32.60 42.06
N ALA A 170 -12.73 33.81 42.33
CA ALA A 170 -12.95 34.45 43.62
C ALA A 170 -14.45 34.38 43.99
N PRO A 171 -14.78 34.04 45.25
CA PRO A 171 -16.17 34.00 45.69
C PRO A 171 -16.74 35.43 45.66
N THR A 172 -17.82 35.58 44.89
CA THR A 172 -18.61 36.81 44.86
C THR A 172 -19.26 36.97 46.25
N THR A 173 -18.72 37.82 47.09
CA THR A 173 -19.40 38.24 48.31
C THR A 173 -20.61 39.08 47.93
N MET A 174 -21.79 38.48 48.01
CA MET A 174 -23.04 39.25 48.07
C MET A 174 -23.05 40.08 49.35
N ARG A 175 -23.08 41.38 49.19
CA ARG A 175 -23.38 42.32 50.27
C ARG A 175 -24.85 42.68 50.21
N GLY A 176 -25.58 42.36 51.24
CA GLY A 176 -26.99 42.65 51.45
C GLY A 176 -27.34 44.14 51.49
#